data_20875a43d234ab3d6c00a948c7b65aa5
#
_entry.id   20875a43d234ab3d6c00a948c7b65aa5
#
_cell.length_a   1.000
_cell.length_b   1.000
_cell.length_c   1.000
_cell.angle_alpha   90.00
_cell.angle_beta   90.00
_cell.angle_gamma   90.00
#
_symmetry.space_group_name_H-M   'P 1'
#
loop_
_entity.id
_entity.type
_entity.pdbx_description
1 polymer ?
#
loop_
_entity_poly.entity_id
_entity_poly.type
_entity_poly.pdbx_seq_one_letter_code
_entity_poly.pdbx_strand_id
1 'polypeptide(L)'
;TGVLGMVAIFASWGINHRVREYFIWMLILQTSVMGVFTALDFLLFFILWEIELVPMFFLISMWGSGRREYSAMKFLIYTFLGSAFMLVGIVALFIMTGTFDMTELPQEIAAASPIIPIGLIFTLLFVAFAVKLPVFPFHTWLPDAHTDAPTAVSIILAGVLLKMGGYGMIRVSVAMFPNVIVEAAQLIAILGLVNVLYGAFITLR
;
A
#
# COMPACT_ATOMS: atom_id res chain seq x y z
N THR A 1 -4.93 -7.81 -11.09
CA THR A 1 -5.97 -7.61 -10.06
C THR A 1 -7.21 -8.43 -10.36
N GLY A 2 -7.85 -8.31 -11.55
CA GLY A 2 -9.10 -9.01 -11.90
C GLY A 2 -9.02 -10.53 -11.75
N VAL A 3 -7.98 -11.17 -12.28
CA VAL A 3 -7.80 -12.62 -12.18
C VAL A 3 -7.68 -13.08 -10.72
N LEU A 4 -6.90 -12.38 -9.90
CA LEU A 4 -6.75 -12.72 -8.48
C LEU A 4 -8.05 -12.48 -7.70
N GLY A 5 -8.84 -11.46 -8.07
CA GLY A 5 -10.17 -11.25 -7.51
C GLY A 5 -11.12 -12.42 -7.81
N MET A 6 -11.12 -12.94 -9.04
CA MET A 6 -11.90 -14.14 -9.40
C MET A 6 -11.45 -15.35 -8.56
N VAL A 7 -10.15 -15.60 -8.46
CA VAL A 7 -9.60 -16.70 -7.65
C VAL A 7 -10.01 -16.56 -6.18
N ALA A 8 -9.97 -15.34 -5.61
CA ALA A 8 -10.38 -15.08 -4.24
C ALA A 8 -11.89 -15.34 -4.03
N ILE A 9 -12.74 -14.98 -5.00
CA ILE A 9 -14.19 -15.28 -4.94
C ILE A 9 -14.43 -16.80 -4.94
N PHE A 10 -13.75 -17.56 -5.79
CA PHE A 10 -13.85 -19.02 -5.79
C PHE A 10 -13.30 -19.65 -4.51
N ALA A 11 -12.19 -19.11 -3.97
CA ALA A 11 -11.63 -19.55 -2.69
C ALA A 11 -12.55 -19.25 -1.49
N SER A 12 -13.52 -18.34 -1.65
CA SER A 12 -14.51 -17.97 -0.64
C SER A 12 -15.72 -18.89 -0.58
N TRP A 13 -15.77 -19.98 -1.39
CA TRP A 13 -16.95 -20.87 -1.46
C TRP A 13 -17.34 -21.51 -0.13
N GLY A 14 -16.40 -21.65 0.80
CA GLY A 14 -16.63 -22.22 2.14
C GLY A 14 -17.16 -21.23 3.18
N ILE A 15 -17.38 -19.97 2.85
CA ILE A 15 -17.88 -18.95 3.78
C ILE A 15 -19.39 -19.13 3.99
N ASN A 16 -19.78 -19.49 5.23
CA ASN A 16 -21.17 -19.74 5.59
C ASN A 16 -21.77 -18.73 6.56
N HIS A 17 -20.94 -17.83 7.15
CA HIS A 17 -21.35 -16.82 8.11
C HIS A 17 -21.40 -15.44 7.46
N ARG A 18 -22.54 -14.74 7.56
CA ARG A 18 -22.74 -13.37 7.05
C ARG A 18 -22.26 -13.20 5.60
N VAL A 19 -22.63 -14.13 4.74
CA VAL A 19 -22.14 -14.29 3.35
C VAL A 19 -22.33 -13.00 2.52
N ARG A 20 -23.49 -12.34 2.67
CA ARG A 20 -23.80 -11.08 1.98
C ARG A 20 -22.78 -9.99 2.28
N GLU A 21 -22.50 -9.76 3.55
CA GLU A 21 -21.58 -8.72 4.00
C GLU A 21 -20.16 -9.04 3.57
N TYR A 22 -19.76 -10.31 3.64
CA TYR A 22 -18.45 -10.76 3.18
C TYR A 22 -18.22 -10.37 1.72
N PHE A 23 -19.13 -10.71 0.82
CA PHE A 23 -18.98 -10.40 -0.59
C PHE A 23 -19.11 -8.90 -0.90
N ILE A 24 -19.90 -8.15 -0.14
CA ILE A 24 -19.93 -6.69 -0.26
C ILE A 24 -18.53 -6.11 0.04
N TRP A 25 -17.91 -6.50 1.15
CA TRP A 25 -16.57 -6.04 1.48
C TRP A 25 -15.51 -6.49 0.48
N MET A 26 -15.61 -7.72 -0.02
CA MET A 26 -14.71 -8.23 -1.06
C MET A 26 -14.81 -7.42 -2.37
N LEU A 27 -16.02 -7.04 -2.79
CA LEU A 27 -16.22 -6.24 -4.00
C LEU A 27 -15.74 -4.80 -3.82
N ILE A 28 -16.00 -4.19 -2.66
CA ILE A 28 -15.48 -2.84 -2.34
C ILE A 28 -13.94 -2.87 -2.35
N LEU A 29 -13.33 -3.86 -1.70
CA LEU A 29 -11.89 -4.05 -1.70
C LEU A 29 -11.33 -4.19 -3.13
N GLN A 30 -11.94 -5.04 -3.94
CA GLN A 30 -11.53 -5.27 -5.32
C GLN A 30 -11.63 -3.98 -6.16
N THR A 31 -12.72 -3.22 -5.98
CA THR A 31 -12.96 -1.98 -6.72
C THR A 31 -11.96 -0.90 -6.34
N SER A 32 -11.71 -0.70 -5.04
CA SER A 32 -10.74 0.30 -4.57
C SER A 32 -9.33 -0.01 -5.07
N VAL A 33 -8.91 -1.27 -4.98
CA VAL A 33 -7.59 -1.70 -5.47
C VAL A 33 -7.45 -1.53 -6.99
N MET A 34 -8.49 -1.88 -7.78
CA MET A 34 -8.49 -1.62 -9.22
C MET A 34 -8.36 -0.13 -9.51
N GLY A 35 -9.07 0.69 -8.77
CA GLY A 35 -9.02 2.14 -8.90
C GLY A 35 -7.65 2.72 -8.61
N VAL A 36 -6.94 2.23 -7.59
CA VAL A 36 -5.56 2.67 -7.30
C VAL A 36 -4.63 2.45 -8.49
N PHE A 37 -4.72 1.29 -9.16
CA PHE A 37 -3.86 1.00 -10.33
C PHE A 37 -4.24 1.78 -11.59
N THR A 38 -5.45 2.32 -11.67
CA THR A 38 -5.94 3.07 -12.84
C THR A 38 -6.00 4.57 -12.62
N ALA A 39 -5.83 5.05 -11.39
CA ALA A 39 -5.85 6.46 -11.07
C ALA A 39 -4.72 7.23 -11.76
N LEU A 40 -5.05 8.35 -12.39
CA LEU A 40 -4.12 9.32 -12.96
C LEU A 40 -4.06 10.62 -12.13
N ASP A 41 -5.03 10.82 -11.26
CA ASP A 41 -5.06 11.90 -10.29
C ASP A 41 -4.54 11.40 -8.95
N PHE A 42 -3.59 12.14 -8.33
CA PHE A 42 -2.89 11.69 -7.15
C PHE A 42 -3.77 11.74 -5.88
N LEU A 43 -4.72 12.69 -5.83
CA LEU A 43 -5.69 12.73 -4.74
C LEU A 43 -6.69 11.56 -4.84
N LEU A 44 -7.16 11.26 -6.05
CA LEU A 44 -8.02 10.08 -6.30
C LEU A 44 -7.27 8.78 -5.96
N PHE A 45 -5.99 8.67 -6.34
CA PHE A 45 -5.11 7.57 -5.95
C PHE A 45 -5.10 7.37 -4.43
N PHE A 46 -4.92 8.46 -3.67
CA PHE A 46 -4.92 8.44 -2.21
C PHE A 46 -6.28 8.02 -1.64
N ILE A 47 -7.38 8.59 -2.13
CA ILE A 47 -8.72 8.25 -1.64
C ILE A 47 -9.02 6.75 -1.84
N LEU A 48 -8.71 6.21 -3.01
CA LEU A 48 -8.92 4.78 -3.30
C LEU A 48 -7.99 3.87 -2.49
N TRP A 49 -6.79 4.36 -2.19
CA TRP A 49 -5.84 3.70 -1.28
C TRP A 49 -6.37 3.62 0.15
N GLU A 50 -7.04 4.66 0.64
CA GLU A 50 -7.65 4.67 1.98
C GLU A 50 -8.92 3.81 2.03
N ILE A 51 -9.76 3.85 1.00
CA ILE A 51 -11.01 3.09 0.96
C ILE A 51 -10.76 1.59 1.13
N GLU A 52 -9.65 1.05 0.62
CA GLU A 52 -9.35 -0.39 0.74
C GLU A 52 -9.07 -0.86 2.17
N LEU A 53 -8.67 0.04 3.08
CA LEU A 53 -8.37 -0.30 4.47
C LEU A 53 -9.60 -0.76 5.24
N VAL A 54 -10.74 -0.13 4.98
CA VAL A 54 -12.00 -0.40 5.68
C VAL A 54 -12.49 -1.84 5.41
N PRO A 55 -12.69 -2.28 4.15
CA PRO A 55 -13.09 -3.64 3.88
C PRO A 55 -12.05 -4.66 4.37
N MET A 56 -10.75 -4.36 4.26
CA MET A 56 -9.71 -5.27 4.73
C MET A 56 -9.77 -5.47 6.23
N PHE A 57 -9.97 -4.39 7.00
CA PHE A 57 -10.16 -4.45 8.44
C PHE A 57 -11.35 -5.35 8.81
N PHE A 58 -12.53 -5.16 8.18
CA PHE A 58 -13.71 -5.96 8.46
C PHE A 58 -13.53 -7.43 8.04
N LEU A 59 -12.93 -7.68 6.90
CA LEU A 59 -12.68 -9.04 6.41
C LEU A 59 -11.77 -9.83 7.35
N ILE A 60 -10.74 -9.20 7.92
CA ILE A 60 -9.86 -9.85 8.90
C ILE A 60 -10.57 -10.00 10.25
N SER A 61 -11.21 -8.93 10.78
CA SER A 61 -11.77 -8.93 12.13
C SER A 61 -12.99 -9.82 12.28
N MET A 62 -13.83 -9.97 11.24
CA MET A 62 -15.09 -10.70 11.32
C MET A 62 -14.97 -12.16 10.85
N TRP A 63 -14.21 -12.45 9.83
CA TRP A 63 -14.06 -13.78 9.22
C TRP A 63 -12.68 -14.41 9.42
N GLY A 64 -11.76 -13.68 10.05
CA GLY A 64 -10.44 -14.19 10.40
C GLY A 64 -10.45 -15.21 11.53
N SER A 65 -9.29 -15.78 11.83
CA SER A 65 -9.03 -16.75 12.89
C SER A 65 -8.03 -16.21 13.91
N GLY A 66 -7.72 -16.97 14.95
CA GLY A 66 -6.71 -16.61 15.92
C GLY A 66 -6.99 -15.28 16.64
N ARG A 67 -6.01 -14.38 16.64
CA ARG A 67 -6.10 -13.04 17.25
C ARG A 67 -6.60 -11.98 16.27
N ARG A 68 -7.60 -12.32 15.47
CA ARG A 68 -8.11 -11.56 14.32
C ARG A 68 -8.37 -10.07 14.57
N GLU A 69 -8.91 -9.71 15.76
CA GLU A 69 -9.18 -8.29 16.10
C GLU A 69 -7.88 -7.51 16.31
N TYR A 70 -6.91 -8.12 17.00
CA TYR A 70 -5.58 -7.53 17.18
C TYR A 70 -4.87 -7.35 15.84
N SER A 71 -4.90 -8.36 15.00
CA SER A 71 -4.25 -8.36 13.69
C SER A 71 -4.88 -7.37 12.72
N ALA A 72 -6.22 -7.26 12.72
CA ALA A 72 -6.96 -6.27 11.95
C ALA A 72 -6.62 -4.83 12.41
N MET A 73 -6.59 -4.61 13.74
CA MET A 73 -6.27 -3.29 14.29
C MET A 73 -4.81 -2.91 14.03
N LYS A 74 -3.88 -3.85 14.18
CA LYS A 74 -2.46 -3.64 13.88
C LYS A 74 -2.26 -3.29 12.41
N PHE A 75 -2.89 -4.02 11.49
CA PHE A 75 -2.91 -3.71 10.07
C PHE A 75 -3.41 -2.29 9.82
N LEU A 76 -4.57 -1.94 10.38
CA LEU A 76 -5.19 -0.63 10.18
C LEU A 76 -4.28 0.52 10.65
N ILE A 77 -3.75 0.42 11.88
CA ILE A 77 -2.90 1.48 12.46
C ILE A 77 -1.61 1.67 11.65
N TYR A 78 -0.93 0.57 11.29
CA TYR A 78 0.30 0.65 10.50
C TYR A 78 0.08 1.29 9.14
N THR A 79 -0.94 0.82 8.42
CA THR A 79 -1.22 1.29 7.06
C THR A 79 -1.77 2.71 7.05
N PHE A 80 -2.64 3.06 8.00
CA PHE A 80 -3.15 4.42 8.16
C PHE A 80 -2.05 5.43 8.52
N LEU A 81 -1.11 5.05 9.40
CA LEU A 81 0.03 5.91 9.71
C LEU A 81 0.92 6.12 8.46
N GLY A 82 1.14 5.07 7.68
CA GLY A 82 1.86 5.17 6.41
C GLY A 82 1.18 6.12 5.43
N SER A 83 -0.13 6.00 5.26
CA SER A 83 -0.87 6.85 4.34
C SER A 83 -1.02 8.30 4.80
N ALA A 84 -0.94 8.56 6.11
CA ALA A 84 -0.85 9.93 6.61
C ALA A 84 0.40 10.65 6.09
N PHE A 85 1.55 9.98 6.03
CA PHE A 85 2.75 10.52 5.38
C PHE A 85 2.53 10.76 3.88
N MET A 86 1.81 9.86 3.20
CA MET A 86 1.48 10.03 1.79
C MET A 86 0.61 11.27 1.56
N LEU A 87 -0.41 11.48 2.39
CA LEU A 87 -1.28 12.67 2.29
C LEU A 87 -0.48 13.96 2.43
N VAL A 88 0.41 14.03 3.43
CA VAL A 88 1.29 15.20 3.62
C VAL A 88 2.18 15.42 2.39
N GLY A 89 2.74 14.35 1.82
CA GLY A 89 3.54 14.42 0.60
C GLY A 89 2.74 14.92 -0.60
N ILE A 90 1.51 14.43 -0.79
CA ILE A 90 0.61 14.86 -1.88
C ILE A 90 0.21 16.32 -1.74
N VAL A 91 -0.16 16.75 -0.53
CA VAL A 91 -0.51 18.16 -0.27
C VAL A 91 0.70 19.08 -0.49
N ALA A 92 1.89 18.66 -0.06
CA ALA A 92 3.12 19.41 -0.29
C ALA A 92 3.43 19.53 -1.80
N LEU A 93 3.23 18.48 -2.59
CA LEU A 93 3.34 18.54 -4.05
C LEU A 93 2.35 19.51 -4.65
N PHE A 94 1.09 19.44 -4.25
CA PHE A 94 0.06 20.34 -4.76
C PHE A 94 0.34 21.82 -4.46
N ILE A 95 0.82 22.14 -3.25
CA ILE A 95 1.22 23.51 -2.89
C ILE A 95 2.36 24.00 -3.79
N MET A 96 3.23 23.12 -4.22
CA MET A 96 4.41 23.46 -5.03
C MET A 96 4.08 23.54 -6.53
N THR A 97 3.22 22.65 -7.05
CA THR A 97 2.98 22.48 -8.48
C THR A 97 1.59 22.97 -8.94
N GLY A 98 0.61 23.05 -8.03
CA GLY A 98 -0.77 23.45 -8.34
C GLY A 98 -1.62 22.37 -9.01
N THR A 99 -1.09 21.15 -9.22
CA THR A 99 -1.80 20.06 -9.91
C THR A 99 -1.73 18.74 -9.12
N PHE A 100 -2.77 17.89 -9.29
CA PHE A 100 -2.76 16.49 -8.84
C PHE A 100 -2.54 15.51 -9.99
N ASP A 101 -2.46 15.99 -11.25
CA ASP A 101 -2.29 15.11 -12.40
C ASP A 101 -0.92 14.43 -12.36
N MET A 102 -0.92 13.11 -12.18
CA MET A 102 0.30 12.30 -12.08
C MET A 102 1.09 12.28 -13.40
N THR A 103 0.49 12.67 -14.53
CA THR A 103 1.17 12.72 -15.83
C THR A 103 1.94 14.02 -16.03
N GLU A 104 1.48 15.12 -15.42
CA GLU A 104 2.08 16.45 -15.49
C GLU A 104 3.12 16.67 -14.37
N LEU A 105 2.90 16.06 -13.19
CA LEU A 105 3.74 16.26 -12.00
C LEU A 105 5.25 16.16 -12.25
N PRO A 106 5.80 15.21 -13.04
CA PRO A 106 7.25 15.14 -13.26
C PRO A 106 7.82 16.40 -13.90
N GLN A 107 7.08 17.02 -14.83
CA GLN A 107 7.49 18.26 -15.51
C GLN A 107 7.33 19.46 -14.59
N GLU A 108 6.23 19.54 -13.87
CA GLU A 108 5.95 20.61 -12.92
C GLU A 108 6.93 20.62 -11.74
N ILE A 109 7.31 19.44 -11.21
CA ILE A 109 8.35 19.31 -10.17
C ILE A 109 9.70 19.83 -10.69
N ALA A 110 10.05 19.54 -11.94
CA ALA A 110 11.31 19.99 -12.53
C ALA A 110 11.34 21.50 -12.79
N ALA A 111 10.19 22.12 -13.05
CA ALA A 111 10.04 23.57 -13.31
C ALA A 111 9.84 24.39 -12.04
N ALA A 112 9.32 23.79 -10.97
CA ALA A 112 8.98 24.50 -9.74
C ALA A 112 10.21 24.99 -8.97
N SER A 113 10.10 26.17 -8.39
CA SER A 113 11.05 26.60 -7.36
C SER A 113 10.70 25.90 -6.04
N PRO A 114 11.58 25.07 -5.47
CA PRO A 114 11.24 24.24 -4.32
C PRO A 114 11.04 25.09 -3.05
N ILE A 115 9.79 25.35 -2.67
CA ILE A 115 9.42 25.93 -1.38
C ILE A 115 9.65 24.93 -0.26
N ILE A 116 9.40 23.64 -0.56
CA ILE A 116 9.60 22.50 0.33
C ILE A 116 10.70 21.62 -0.29
N PRO A 117 11.70 21.16 0.50
CA PRO A 117 12.75 20.29 -0.04
C PRO A 117 12.17 19.06 -0.73
N ILE A 118 12.49 18.85 -2.01
CA ILE A 118 11.98 17.73 -2.82
C ILE A 118 12.35 16.39 -2.18
N GLY A 119 13.53 16.26 -1.59
CA GLY A 119 13.95 15.07 -0.84
C GLY A 119 13.05 14.74 0.36
N LEU A 120 12.48 15.75 1.03
CA LEU A 120 11.53 15.53 2.11
C LEU A 120 10.21 14.96 1.56
N ILE A 121 9.67 15.53 0.49
CA ILE A 121 8.44 15.03 -0.17
C ILE A 121 8.64 13.59 -0.64
N PHE A 122 9.77 13.32 -1.32
CA PHE A 122 10.15 11.96 -1.72
C PHE A 122 10.17 11.01 -0.52
N THR A 123 10.79 11.40 0.59
CA THR A 123 10.90 10.55 1.79
C THR A 123 9.53 10.25 2.39
N LEU A 124 8.63 11.22 2.48
CA LEU A 124 7.27 11.03 2.99
C LEU A 124 6.49 10.01 2.14
N LEU A 125 6.55 10.14 0.81
CA LEU A 125 5.89 9.22 -0.12
C LEU A 125 6.54 7.84 -0.09
N PHE A 126 7.87 7.78 -0.06
CA PHE A 126 8.63 6.52 0.01
C PHE A 126 8.32 5.73 1.28
N VAL A 127 8.25 6.40 2.45
CA VAL A 127 7.89 5.76 3.73
C VAL A 127 6.48 5.19 3.67
N ALA A 128 5.52 5.91 3.10
CA ALA A 128 4.16 5.41 2.93
C ALA A 128 4.11 4.11 2.12
N PHE A 129 4.82 4.07 1.00
CA PHE A 129 4.92 2.87 0.15
C PHE A 129 5.71 1.75 0.84
N ALA A 130 6.76 2.08 1.60
CA ALA A 130 7.56 1.13 2.36
C ALA A 130 6.77 0.45 3.50
N VAL A 131 5.85 1.16 4.15
CA VAL A 131 4.92 0.58 5.12
C VAL A 131 3.99 -0.42 4.45
N LYS A 132 3.45 -0.09 3.28
CA LYS A 132 2.55 -0.97 2.52
C LYS A 132 3.25 -2.18 1.92
N LEU A 133 4.47 -2.01 1.40
CA LEU A 133 5.32 -3.08 0.84
C LEU A 133 6.06 -3.90 1.91
N PRO A 134 5.71 -3.85 3.14
CA PRO A 134 6.33 -4.17 4.41
C PRO A 134 7.88 -4.23 4.38
N VAL A 135 8.50 -3.11 4.05
CA VAL A 135 9.96 -2.95 4.13
C VAL A 135 10.39 -2.88 5.59
N PHE A 136 11.50 -3.54 5.96
CA PHE A 136 12.08 -3.42 7.30
C PHE A 136 12.37 -1.94 7.64
N PRO A 137 11.97 -1.44 8.82
CA PRO A 137 11.39 -2.12 9.98
C PRO A 137 9.84 -2.16 10.01
N PHE A 138 9.13 -1.69 8.97
CA PHE A 138 7.68 -1.52 8.94
C PHE A 138 6.88 -2.80 8.59
N HIS A 139 7.51 -3.96 8.60
CA HIS A 139 6.94 -5.23 8.13
C HIS A 139 6.11 -6.00 9.17
N THR A 140 6.15 -5.61 10.45
CA THR A 140 5.64 -6.44 11.55
C THR A 140 4.12 -6.63 11.57
N TRP A 141 3.37 -5.85 10.81
CA TRP A 141 1.93 -6.00 10.67
C TRP A 141 1.54 -7.17 9.74
N LEU A 142 2.39 -7.47 8.74
CA LEU A 142 2.07 -8.45 7.70
C LEU A 142 1.94 -9.88 8.22
N PRO A 143 2.87 -10.44 9.05
CA PRO A 143 2.74 -11.80 9.54
C PRO A 143 1.44 -12.03 10.31
N ASP A 144 1.06 -11.11 11.18
CA ASP A 144 -0.16 -11.21 11.98
C ASP A 144 -1.41 -11.12 11.07
N ALA A 145 -1.48 -10.11 10.21
CA ALA A 145 -2.61 -9.92 9.31
C ALA A 145 -2.77 -11.09 8.33
N HIS A 146 -1.67 -11.63 7.80
CA HIS A 146 -1.70 -12.72 6.82
C HIS A 146 -2.07 -14.07 7.45
N THR A 147 -1.61 -14.32 8.68
CA THR A 147 -1.90 -15.56 9.40
C THR A 147 -3.35 -15.62 9.86
N ASP A 148 -3.90 -14.52 10.35
CA ASP A 148 -5.24 -14.49 10.93
C ASP A 148 -6.34 -14.22 9.89
N ALA A 149 -6.00 -13.71 8.68
CA ALA A 149 -6.97 -13.47 7.61
C ALA A 149 -7.51 -14.78 7.01
N PRO A 150 -8.78 -14.80 6.52
CA PRO A 150 -9.30 -15.90 5.72
C PRO A 150 -8.45 -16.13 4.48
N THR A 151 -8.33 -17.38 4.03
CA THR A 151 -7.47 -17.75 2.86
C THR A 151 -7.73 -16.87 1.63
N ALA A 152 -8.99 -16.62 1.29
CA ALA A 152 -9.34 -15.79 0.14
C ALA A 152 -8.89 -14.33 0.30
N VAL A 153 -8.97 -13.79 1.51
CA VAL A 153 -8.50 -12.43 1.85
C VAL A 153 -6.98 -12.37 1.80
N SER A 154 -6.30 -13.42 2.30
CA SER A 154 -4.84 -13.55 2.21
C SER A 154 -4.34 -13.61 0.75
N ILE A 155 -5.10 -14.21 -0.17
CA ILE A 155 -4.78 -14.21 -1.62
C ILE A 155 -4.74 -12.76 -2.15
N ILE A 156 -5.74 -11.93 -1.82
CA ILE A 156 -5.76 -10.53 -2.25
C ILE A 156 -4.68 -9.73 -1.54
N LEU A 157 -4.49 -9.93 -0.23
CA LEU A 157 -3.47 -9.25 0.55
C LEU A 157 -2.08 -9.47 -0.07
N ALA A 158 -1.66 -10.73 -0.20
CA ALA A 158 -0.35 -11.06 -0.73
C ALA A 158 -0.23 -10.80 -2.24
N GLY A 159 -1.28 -11.10 -3.01
CA GLY A 159 -1.26 -11.04 -4.47
C GLY A 159 -1.35 -9.63 -5.05
N VAL A 160 -2.05 -8.72 -4.38
CA VAL A 160 -2.37 -7.39 -4.92
C VAL A 160 -2.00 -6.26 -3.96
N LEU A 161 -2.46 -6.29 -2.69
CA LEU A 161 -2.29 -5.16 -1.78
C LEU A 161 -0.81 -4.80 -1.53
N LEU A 162 0.02 -5.80 -1.29
CA LEU A 162 1.47 -5.56 -1.13
C LEU A 162 2.09 -4.95 -2.39
N LYS A 163 1.61 -5.37 -3.58
CA LYS A 163 2.10 -4.87 -4.86
C LYS A 163 1.69 -3.42 -5.14
N MET A 164 0.65 -2.91 -4.46
CA MET A 164 0.33 -1.48 -4.53
C MET A 164 1.47 -0.62 -3.97
N GLY A 165 2.13 -1.05 -2.87
CA GLY A 165 3.32 -0.39 -2.34
C GLY A 165 4.47 -0.35 -3.36
N GLY A 166 4.76 -1.49 -3.99
CA GLY A 166 5.76 -1.58 -5.07
C GLY A 166 5.40 -0.74 -6.30
N TYR A 167 4.12 -0.75 -6.68
CA TYR A 167 3.62 0.09 -7.77
C TYR A 167 3.80 1.58 -7.45
N GLY A 168 3.46 2.02 -6.23
CA GLY A 168 3.67 3.38 -5.78
C GLY A 168 5.16 3.78 -5.81
N MET A 169 6.05 2.90 -5.38
CA MET A 169 7.49 3.15 -5.47
C MET A 169 7.94 3.37 -6.91
N ILE A 170 7.51 2.52 -7.85
CA ILE A 170 7.93 2.64 -9.26
C ILE A 170 7.27 3.86 -9.89
N ARG A 171 5.96 4.00 -9.79
CA ARG A 171 5.20 5.03 -10.49
C ARG A 171 5.40 6.43 -9.91
N VAL A 172 5.60 6.54 -8.61
CA VAL A 172 5.78 7.83 -7.93
C VAL A 172 7.25 8.09 -7.63
N SER A 173 7.88 7.24 -6.81
CA SER A 173 9.24 7.52 -6.34
C SER A 173 10.28 7.50 -7.46
N VAL A 174 10.18 6.55 -8.40
CA VAL A 174 11.13 6.47 -9.52
C VAL A 174 10.77 7.44 -10.64
N ALA A 175 9.52 7.46 -11.08
CA ALA A 175 9.12 8.22 -12.26
C ALA A 175 9.02 9.73 -12.02
N MET A 176 8.59 10.17 -10.80
CA MET A 176 8.42 11.59 -10.51
C MET A 176 9.69 12.25 -9.94
N PHE A 177 10.60 11.48 -9.32
CA PHE A 177 11.79 12.02 -8.65
C PHE A 177 13.11 11.39 -9.16
N PRO A 178 13.42 11.48 -10.47
CA PRO A 178 14.57 10.77 -11.07
C PRO A 178 15.91 11.16 -10.44
N ASN A 179 16.09 12.41 -10.04
CA ASN A 179 17.34 12.88 -9.43
C ASN A 179 17.48 12.37 -7.99
N VAL A 180 16.40 12.46 -7.20
CA VAL A 180 16.39 12.05 -5.79
C VAL A 180 16.56 10.54 -5.66
N ILE A 181 15.95 9.74 -6.57
CA ILE A 181 16.07 8.28 -6.53
C ILE A 181 17.50 7.82 -6.79
N VAL A 182 18.25 8.52 -7.62
CA VAL A 182 19.68 8.22 -7.87
C VAL A 182 20.50 8.47 -6.62
N GLU A 183 20.27 9.57 -5.90
CA GLU A 183 20.92 9.86 -4.63
C GLU A 183 20.54 8.84 -3.54
N ALA A 184 19.28 8.42 -3.51
CA ALA A 184 18.77 7.46 -2.55
C ALA A 184 19.06 5.99 -2.91
N ALA A 185 19.57 5.70 -4.12
CA ALA A 185 19.71 4.34 -4.65
C ALA A 185 20.52 3.41 -3.73
N GLN A 186 21.62 3.91 -3.16
CA GLN A 186 22.44 3.13 -2.24
C GLN A 186 21.69 2.76 -0.95
N LEU A 187 20.93 3.70 -0.37
CA LEU A 187 20.12 3.45 0.81
C LEU A 187 19.03 2.42 0.53
N ILE A 188 18.34 2.57 -0.61
CA ILE A 188 17.28 1.64 -1.04
C ILE A 188 17.85 0.25 -1.29
N ALA A 189 19.03 0.13 -1.91
CA ALA A 189 19.70 -1.15 -2.10
C ALA A 189 20.07 -1.82 -0.76
N ILE A 190 20.57 -1.05 0.21
CA ILE A 190 20.87 -1.55 1.56
C ILE A 190 19.57 -2.03 2.26
N LEU A 191 18.48 -1.26 2.18
CA LEU A 191 17.20 -1.68 2.73
C LEU A 191 16.68 -2.98 2.07
N GLY A 192 16.83 -3.11 0.76
CA GLY A 192 16.51 -4.34 0.04
C GLY A 192 17.35 -5.53 0.52
N LEU A 193 18.66 -5.34 0.67
CA LEU A 193 19.56 -6.37 1.20
C LEU A 193 19.17 -6.79 2.63
N VAL A 194 18.88 -5.83 3.50
CA VAL A 194 18.43 -6.11 4.87
C VAL A 194 17.13 -6.93 4.85
N ASN A 195 16.16 -6.60 4.00
CA ASN A 195 14.92 -7.37 3.88
C ASN A 195 15.18 -8.82 3.45
N VAL A 196 16.06 -9.04 2.47
CA VAL A 196 16.40 -10.38 1.98
C VAL A 196 17.08 -11.19 3.08
N LEU A 197 18.11 -10.63 3.74
CA LEU A 197 18.83 -11.32 4.81
C LEU A 197 17.92 -11.62 6.00
N TYR A 198 17.14 -10.63 6.45
CA TYR A 198 16.21 -10.79 7.55
C TYR A 198 15.16 -11.87 7.25
N GLY A 199 14.56 -11.86 6.04
CA GLY A 199 13.61 -12.89 5.61
C GLY A 199 14.24 -14.28 5.57
N ALA A 200 15.46 -14.40 5.04
CA ALA A 200 16.19 -15.66 4.99
C ALA A 200 16.48 -16.24 6.39
N PHE A 201 16.89 -15.40 7.34
CA PHE A 201 17.15 -15.85 8.72
C PHE A 201 15.87 -16.31 9.43
N ILE A 202 14.72 -15.64 9.20
CA ILE A 202 13.45 -16.06 9.81
C ILE A 202 12.99 -17.41 9.28
N THR A 203 13.18 -17.69 7.99
CA THR A 203 12.75 -18.96 7.39
C THR A 203 13.58 -20.17 7.80
N LEU A 204 14.78 -19.95 8.35
CA LEU A 204 15.66 -21.02 8.89
C LEU A 204 15.30 -21.43 10.32
N ARG A 205 14.41 -20.72 11.00
CA ARG A 205 13.98 -20.99 12.37
C ARG A 205 12.67 -21.77 12.43
#